data_bf30a6d1d2e83c9520a552f97cd2dba0
#
_entry.id   bf30a6d1d2e83c9520a552f97cd2dba0
#
_cell.length_a   1.000
_cell.length_b   1.000
_cell.length_c   1.000
_cell.angle_alpha   90.00
_cell.angle_beta   90.00
_cell.angle_gamma   90.00
#
_symmetry.space_group_name_H-M   'P 1'
#
loop_
_entity.id
_entity.type
_entity.pdbx_description
1 polymer ?
#
loop_
_entity_poly.entity_id
_entity_poly.type
_entity_poly.pdbx_seq_one_letter_code
_entity_poly.pdbx_strand_id
1 'polypeptide(L)'
;MDVLANLGKNLESIDLSLESPLNFRLAAVLVPIYVKSQKILLTKRTENLSHHQGQISFPGGRFDESDGNLVETALRETEEEVGIKRESIHVLGSLNPLLSTSMHYVYPLVAFINEDVELKINPEEVQETFFADIKQLLLPENNLSGMFNDQEYMYYSVVNYKIWGLTHLILTDLLTRLKK
;
A
#
# COMPACT_ATOMS: atom_id res chain seq x y z
N MET A 1 2.30 -2.73 -24.04
CA MET A 1 3.62 -2.66 -23.35
C MET A 1 3.37 -3.08 -21.90
N ASP A 2 4.18 -4.00 -21.41
CA ASP A 2 4.07 -4.44 -20.00
C ASP A 2 4.69 -3.36 -19.11
N VAL A 3 3.82 -2.60 -18.43
CA VAL A 3 4.23 -1.49 -17.54
C VAL A 3 5.02 -1.97 -16.33
N LEU A 4 4.99 -3.28 -16.04
CA LEU A 4 5.66 -3.88 -14.87
C LEU A 4 7.05 -4.43 -15.20
N ALA A 5 7.45 -4.51 -16.49
CA ALA A 5 8.64 -5.24 -16.93
C ALA A 5 9.96 -4.78 -16.28
N ASN A 6 10.07 -3.52 -15.90
CA ASN A 6 11.26 -2.94 -15.28
C ASN A 6 11.06 -2.52 -13.82
N LEU A 7 9.90 -2.79 -13.24
CA LEU A 7 9.57 -2.26 -11.91
C LEU A 7 10.63 -2.59 -10.86
N GLY A 8 11.06 -3.84 -10.77
CA GLY A 8 12.04 -4.26 -9.77
C GLY A 8 13.39 -3.53 -9.86
N LYS A 9 13.78 -3.06 -11.05
CA LYS A 9 15.02 -2.28 -11.24
C LYS A 9 14.91 -0.84 -10.74
N ASN A 10 13.69 -0.34 -10.63
CA ASN A 10 13.37 1.04 -10.24
C ASN A 10 12.97 1.16 -8.77
N LEU A 11 12.97 0.07 -8.01
CA LEU A 11 12.71 0.04 -6.58
C LEU A 11 14.00 0.21 -5.78
N GLU A 12 13.87 0.70 -4.56
CA GLU A 12 14.96 0.68 -3.59
C GLU A 12 15.21 -0.74 -3.07
N SER A 13 16.44 -1.03 -2.67
CA SER A 13 16.74 -2.24 -1.91
C SER A 13 15.99 -2.22 -0.58
N ILE A 14 15.56 -3.39 -0.13
CA ILE A 14 14.86 -3.49 1.15
C ILE A 14 15.86 -3.21 2.27
N ASP A 15 15.59 -2.15 3.03
CA ASP A 15 16.33 -1.84 4.24
C ASP A 15 15.77 -2.68 5.39
N LEU A 16 16.62 -3.55 5.92
CA LEU A 16 16.28 -4.39 7.07
C LEU A 16 16.73 -3.75 8.39
N SER A 17 17.37 -2.57 8.34
CA SER A 17 17.78 -1.84 9.50
C SER A 17 16.60 -1.38 10.29
N LEU A 18 16.08 -1.59 11.22
CA LEU A 18 14.93 -1.04 11.98
C LEU A 18 15.19 0.42 12.45
N GLU A 19 15.88 1.20 11.61
CA GLU A 19 16.19 2.58 11.92
C GLU A 19 15.01 3.49 11.58
N SER A 20 14.67 4.36 12.49
CA SER A 20 13.65 5.38 12.32
C SER A 20 14.20 6.76 12.61
N PRO A 21 14.01 7.75 11.71
CA PRO A 21 14.36 9.12 12.04
C PRO A 21 13.61 9.57 13.30
N LEU A 22 14.29 10.22 14.23
CA LEU A 22 13.68 10.83 15.42
C LEU A 22 12.85 9.86 16.30
N ASN A 23 13.17 8.57 16.29
CA ASN A 23 12.48 7.55 17.09
C ASN A 23 10.95 7.44 16.82
N PHE A 24 10.50 7.69 15.59
CA PHE A 24 9.12 7.40 15.21
C PHE A 24 8.85 5.89 15.29
N ARG A 25 7.59 5.54 15.52
CA ARG A 25 7.18 4.13 15.47
C ARG A 25 7.27 3.62 14.05
N LEU A 26 7.79 2.42 13.88
CA LEU A 26 7.89 1.78 12.57
C LEU A 26 6.58 1.12 12.18
N ALA A 27 6.30 1.16 10.89
CA ALA A 27 5.20 0.43 10.27
C ALA A 27 5.60 -0.01 8.86
N ALA A 28 4.98 -1.06 8.36
CA ALA A 28 5.16 -1.50 6.99
C ALA A 28 3.82 -1.79 6.32
N VAL A 29 3.73 -1.45 5.05
CA VAL A 29 2.58 -1.79 4.22
C VAL A 29 3.04 -2.55 2.98
N LEU A 30 2.23 -3.48 2.51
CA LEU A 30 2.46 -4.17 1.26
C LEU A 30 1.70 -3.46 0.13
N VAL A 31 2.34 -3.23 -1.00
CA VAL A 31 1.74 -2.78 -2.25
C VAL A 31 1.56 -4.01 -3.15
N PRO A 32 0.42 -4.71 -3.08
CA PRO A 32 0.22 -6.00 -3.73
C PRO A 32 -0.20 -5.78 -5.19
N ILE A 33 0.64 -6.21 -6.12
CA ILE A 33 0.42 -6.09 -7.56
C ILE A 33 0.11 -7.46 -8.16
N TYR A 34 -1.05 -7.58 -8.76
CA TYR A 34 -1.47 -8.73 -9.55
C TYR A 34 -0.98 -8.54 -10.99
N VAL A 35 0.01 -9.35 -11.38
CA VAL A 35 0.81 -9.09 -12.59
C VAL A 35 0.03 -9.26 -13.88
N LYS A 36 -0.75 -10.34 -14.02
CA LYS A 36 -1.51 -10.63 -15.25
C LYS A 36 -2.61 -9.61 -15.49
N SER A 37 -3.34 -9.26 -14.43
CA SER A 37 -4.43 -8.29 -14.47
C SER A 37 -3.96 -6.84 -14.42
N GLN A 38 -2.69 -6.59 -14.06
CA GLN A 38 -2.09 -5.26 -13.86
C GLN A 38 -2.91 -4.39 -12.90
N LYS A 39 -3.30 -4.98 -11.77
CA LYS A 39 -4.12 -4.34 -10.73
C LYS A 39 -3.40 -4.33 -9.40
N ILE A 40 -3.73 -3.34 -8.59
CA ILE A 40 -3.23 -3.18 -7.23
C ILE A 40 -4.40 -3.45 -6.28
N LEU A 41 -4.17 -4.31 -5.28
CA LEU A 41 -5.14 -4.55 -4.21
C LEU A 41 -5.07 -3.43 -3.18
N LEU A 42 -6.24 -2.94 -2.80
CA LEU A 42 -6.43 -1.96 -1.74
C LEU A 42 -7.52 -2.42 -0.78
N THR A 43 -7.42 -1.97 0.45
CA THR A 43 -8.39 -2.22 1.52
C THR A 43 -9.14 -0.94 1.86
N LYS A 44 -10.40 -1.08 2.28
CA LYS A 44 -11.13 -0.04 2.98
C LYS A 44 -11.27 -0.47 4.43
N ARG A 45 -10.74 0.33 5.32
CA ARG A 45 -10.77 0.06 6.76
C ARG A 45 -12.19 0.15 7.31
N THR A 46 -12.49 -0.64 8.34
CA THR A 46 -13.81 -0.58 9.00
C THR A 46 -14.01 0.77 9.69
N GLU A 47 -15.27 1.17 9.84
CA GLU A 47 -15.64 2.39 10.57
C GLU A 47 -15.59 2.23 12.10
N ASN A 48 -15.42 1.00 12.58
CA ASN A 48 -15.39 0.67 14.01
C ASN A 48 -13.99 0.83 14.64
N LEU A 49 -12.96 1.12 13.87
CA LEU A 49 -11.61 1.34 14.38
C LEU A 49 -11.48 2.70 15.04
N SER A 50 -10.58 2.83 16.02
CA SER A 50 -10.29 4.08 16.73
C SER A 50 -9.60 5.14 15.85
N HIS A 51 -8.93 4.71 14.77
CA HIS A 51 -8.16 5.58 13.88
C HIS A 51 -8.35 5.18 12.42
N HIS A 52 -8.30 6.20 11.52
CA HIS A 52 -8.34 5.99 10.06
C HIS A 52 -9.60 5.26 9.55
N GLN A 53 -10.75 5.50 10.18
CA GLN A 53 -12.05 4.91 9.84
C GLN A 53 -12.42 5.15 8.38
N GLY A 54 -12.84 4.09 7.67
CA GLY A 54 -13.30 4.18 6.28
C GLY A 54 -12.24 4.61 5.26
N GLN A 55 -10.98 4.79 5.67
CA GLN A 55 -9.91 5.19 4.76
C GLN A 55 -9.48 4.04 3.85
N ILE A 56 -9.07 4.40 2.64
CA ILE A 56 -8.44 3.48 1.72
C ILE A 56 -6.97 3.37 2.05
N SER A 57 -6.48 2.14 2.22
CA SER A 57 -5.09 1.84 2.54
C SER A 57 -4.56 0.63 1.77
N PHE A 58 -3.27 0.45 1.81
CA PHE A 58 -2.64 -0.82 1.56
C PHE A 58 -2.76 -1.72 2.79
N PRO A 59 -2.81 -3.05 2.65
CA PRO A 59 -2.68 -3.95 3.79
C PRO A 59 -1.35 -3.73 4.48
N GLY A 60 -1.36 -3.73 5.82
CA GLY A 60 -0.17 -3.49 6.61
C GLY A 60 -0.44 -2.81 7.95
N GLY A 61 0.58 -2.78 8.79
CA GLY A 61 0.43 -2.28 10.15
C GLY A 61 1.72 -1.93 10.84
N ARG A 62 1.69 -1.92 12.15
CA ARG A 62 2.80 -1.55 13.02
C ARG A 62 3.80 -2.69 13.10
N PHE A 63 5.07 -2.32 13.16
CA PHE A 63 6.12 -3.25 13.48
C PHE A 63 5.94 -3.78 14.91
N ASP A 64 6.02 -5.08 15.06
CA ASP A 64 6.14 -5.78 16.32
C ASP A 64 7.52 -6.41 16.43
N GLU A 65 8.11 -6.41 17.62
CA GLU A 65 9.46 -6.97 17.84
C GLU A 65 9.53 -8.45 17.46
N SER A 66 8.42 -9.18 17.56
CA SER A 66 8.31 -10.58 17.13
C SER A 66 8.43 -10.79 15.62
N ASP A 67 8.20 -9.74 14.82
CA ASP A 67 8.34 -9.82 13.36
C ASP A 67 9.81 -9.94 12.93
N GLY A 68 10.72 -9.40 13.71
CA GLY A 68 12.16 -9.40 13.41
C GLY A 68 12.60 -8.40 12.34
N ASN A 69 11.75 -8.06 11.36
CA ASN A 69 11.99 -7.04 10.34
C ASN A 69 10.70 -6.55 9.69
N LEU A 70 10.78 -5.46 8.91
CA LEU A 70 9.62 -4.81 8.30
C LEU A 70 8.98 -5.61 7.15
N VAL A 71 9.72 -6.52 6.52
CA VAL A 71 9.14 -7.43 5.52
C VAL A 71 8.17 -8.39 6.19
N GLU A 72 8.59 -8.97 7.32
CA GLU A 72 7.75 -9.89 8.09
C GLU A 72 6.50 -9.19 8.62
N THR A 73 6.63 -7.92 9.08
CA THR A 73 5.47 -7.10 9.47
C THR A 73 4.46 -7.00 8.33
N ALA A 74 4.90 -6.58 7.14
CA ALA A 74 3.98 -6.39 6.01
C ALA A 74 3.34 -7.72 5.58
N LEU A 75 4.07 -8.83 5.62
CA LEU A 75 3.56 -10.15 5.28
C LEU A 75 2.53 -10.64 6.30
N ARG A 76 2.83 -10.54 7.60
CA ARG A 76 1.92 -10.92 8.69
C ARG A 76 0.61 -10.14 8.61
N GLU A 77 0.70 -8.82 8.55
CA GLU A 77 -0.46 -7.93 8.48
C GLU A 77 -1.31 -8.20 7.22
N THR A 78 -0.66 -8.45 6.07
CA THR A 78 -1.36 -8.81 4.82
C THR A 78 -2.12 -10.14 4.96
N GLU A 79 -1.52 -11.14 5.63
CA GLU A 79 -2.20 -12.40 5.90
C GLU A 79 -3.36 -12.21 6.88
N GLU A 80 -3.19 -11.43 7.94
CA GLU A 80 -4.21 -11.13 8.94
C GLU A 80 -5.40 -10.35 8.37
N GLU A 81 -5.14 -9.31 7.58
CA GLU A 81 -6.17 -8.42 7.04
C GLU A 81 -6.94 -9.00 5.85
N VAL A 82 -6.24 -9.66 4.90
CA VAL A 82 -6.83 -10.08 3.62
C VAL A 82 -6.61 -11.54 3.26
N GLY A 83 -5.93 -12.31 4.12
CA GLY A 83 -5.75 -13.77 3.98
C GLY A 83 -4.77 -14.19 2.91
N ILE A 84 -3.97 -13.29 2.34
CA ILE A 84 -2.95 -13.65 1.34
C ILE A 84 -1.77 -14.30 2.06
N LYS A 85 -1.56 -15.57 1.77
CA LYS A 85 -0.47 -16.34 2.37
C LYS A 85 0.89 -15.90 1.84
N ARG A 86 1.90 -15.97 2.71
CA ARG A 86 3.29 -15.62 2.42
C ARG A 86 3.82 -16.27 1.13
N GLU A 87 3.49 -17.53 0.88
CA GLU A 87 3.95 -18.31 -0.28
C GLU A 87 3.41 -17.77 -1.61
N SER A 88 2.36 -16.94 -1.56
CA SER A 88 1.75 -16.29 -2.71
C SER A 88 2.31 -14.89 -2.97
N ILE A 89 3.24 -14.42 -2.13
CA ILE A 89 3.80 -13.06 -2.17
C ILE A 89 5.27 -13.11 -2.58
N HIS A 90 5.61 -12.40 -3.64
CA HIS A 90 6.99 -12.20 -4.06
C HIS A 90 7.39 -10.73 -3.90
N VAL A 91 8.09 -10.42 -2.81
CA VAL A 91 8.56 -9.07 -2.51
C VAL A 91 9.69 -8.68 -3.45
N LEU A 92 9.57 -7.51 -4.11
CA LEU A 92 10.49 -7.02 -5.13
C LEU A 92 11.50 -5.99 -4.59
N GLY A 93 11.05 -5.14 -3.67
CA GLY A 93 11.80 -4.02 -3.15
C GLY A 93 10.91 -3.06 -2.39
N SER A 94 11.41 -1.87 -2.09
CA SER A 94 10.68 -0.84 -1.35
C SER A 94 10.53 0.45 -2.16
N LEU A 95 9.53 1.25 -1.81
CA LEU A 95 9.42 2.65 -2.17
C LEU A 95 10.04 3.51 -1.06
N ASN A 96 10.09 4.83 -1.30
CA ASN A 96 10.58 5.74 -0.28
C ASN A 96 9.69 5.68 0.97
N PRO A 97 10.27 5.53 2.16
CA PRO A 97 9.49 5.55 3.39
C PRO A 97 8.91 6.94 3.64
N LEU A 98 7.75 6.99 4.31
CA LEU A 98 6.96 8.20 4.52
C LEU A 98 6.54 8.32 5.98
N LEU A 99 6.52 9.56 6.50
CA LEU A 99 5.96 9.84 7.81
C LEU A 99 4.45 10.03 7.72
N SER A 100 3.69 9.23 8.49
CA SER A 100 2.25 9.37 8.61
C SER A 100 1.86 10.49 9.58
N THR A 101 0.63 10.98 9.49
CA THR A 101 0.06 11.95 10.45
C THR A 101 -0.08 11.37 11.86
N SER A 102 -0.11 10.06 11.99
CA SER A 102 -0.12 9.34 13.27
C SER A 102 1.27 9.03 13.82
N MET A 103 2.32 9.72 13.32
CA MET A 103 3.70 9.63 13.78
C MET A 103 4.32 8.24 13.60
N HIS A 104 3.92 7.52 12.55
CA HIS A 104 4.57 6.29 12.12
C HIS A 104 5.45 6.55 10.90
N TYR A 105 6.66 6.00 10.91
CA TYR A 105 7.53 5.96 9.74
C TYR A 105 7.21 4.68 8.97
N VAL A 106 6.52 4.84 7.83
CA VAL A 106 5.89 3.75 7.08
C VAL A 106 6.77 3.37 5.91
N TYR A 107 7.11 2.09 5.82
CA TYR A 107 7.88 1.48 4.74
C TYR A 107 6.94 0.78 3.76
N PRO A 108 6.76 1.29 2.53
CA PRO A 108 5.95 0.61 1.52
C PRO A 108 6.80 -0.43 0.79
N LEU A 109 6.41 -1.69 0.88
CA LEU A 109 7.03 -2.82 0.19
C LEU A 109 6.21 -3.19 -1.03
N VAL A 110 6.84 -3.28 -2.20
CA VAL A 110 6.19 -3.66 -3.44
C VAL A 110 6.34 -5.17 -3.65
N ALA A 111 5.23 -5.83 -3.93
CA ALA A 111 5.24 -7.27 -4.17
C ALA A 111 4.33 -7.68 -5.34
N PHE A 112 4.74 -8.74 -6.02
CA PHE A 112 3.88 -9.47 -6.94
C PHE A 112 3.09 -10.55 -6.20
N ILE A 113 1.81 -10.67 -6.56
CA ILE A 113 0.88 -11.64 -5.98
C ILE A 113 0.48 -12.63 -7.06
N ASN A 114 0.37 -13.91 -6.68
CA ASN A 114 -0.20 -14.93 -7.55
C ASN A 114 -1.68 -14.63 -7.84
N GLU A 115 -2.11 -14.77 -9.11
CA GLU A 115 -3.47 -14.38 -9.55
C GLU A 115 -4.60 -15.22 -8.95
N ASP A 116 -4.30 -16.46 -8.57
CA ASP A 116 -5.30 -17.43 -8.12
C ASP A 116 -5.50 -17.42 -6.59
N VAL A 117 -5.09 -16.33 -5.91
CA VAL A 117 -5.24 -16.20 -4.46
C VAL A 117 -6.66 -15.80 -4.12
N GLU A 118 -7.33 -16.63 -3.34
CA GLU A 118 -8.62 -16.29 -2.73
C GLU A 118 -8.40 -15.34 -1.53
N LEU A 119 -9.08 -14.20 -1.55
CA LEU A 119 -9.01 -13.23 -0.45
C LEU A 119 -9.95 -13.67 0.68
N LYS A 120 -9.44 -13.62 1.90
CA LYS A 120 -10.20 -13.86 3.12
C LYS A 120 -10.07 -12.68 4.06
N ILE A 121 -11.03 -11.79 3.99
CA ILE A 121 -11.02 -10.51 4.73
C ILE A 121 -11.26 -10.76 6.23
N ASN A 122 -10.49 -10.10 7.07
CA ASN A 122 -10.78 -9.96 8.48
C ASN A 122 -11.80 -8.80 8.68
N PRO A 123 -13.05 -9.07 9.01
CA PRO A 123 -14.09 -8.04 9.09
C PRO A 123 -13.92 -7.08 10.27
N GLU A 124 -13.08 -7.39 11.23
CA GLU A 124 -12.78 -6.49 12.35
C GLU A 124 -11.92 -5.31 11.93
N GLU A 125 -11.09 -5.49 10.88
CA GLU A 125 -10.15 -4.47 10.41
C GLU A 125 -10.47 -3.94 9.01
N VAL A 126 -10.93 -4.81 8.11
CA VAL A 126 -11.17 -4.50 6.70
C VAL A 126 -12.67 -4.65 6.40
N GLN A 127 -13.29 -3.56 5.97
CA GLN A 127 -14.70 -3.56 5.54
C GLN A 127 -14.86 -4.24 4.18
N GLU A 128 -13.98 -3.92 3.25
CA GLU A 128 -13.97 -4.44 1.88
C GLU A 128 -12.59 -4.29 1.23
N THR A 129 -12.36 -5.05 0.17
CA THR A 129 -11.20 -4.93 -0.70
C THR A 129 -11.64 -4.57 -2.10
N PHE A 130 -10.79 -3.87 -2.85
CA PHE A 130 -11.02 -3.60 -4.27
C PHE A 130 -9.70 -3.56 -5.04
N PHE A 131 -9.82 -3.67 -6.36
CA PHE A 131 -8.67 -3.64 -7.26
C PHE A 131 -8.65 -2.35 -8.06
N ALA A 132 -7.57 -1.59 -7.94
CA ALA A 132 -7.30 -0.42 -8.76
C ALA A 132 -6.48 -0.83 -9.99
N ASP A 133 -6.98 -0.55 -11.19
CA ASP A 133 -6.26 -0.82 -12.44
C ASP A 133 -5.12 0.19 -12.61
N ILE A 134 -3.89 -0.30 -12.80
CA ILE A 134 -2.69 0.54 -12.95
C ILE A 134 -2.83 1.50 -14.13
N LYS A 135 -3.45 1.06 -15.24
CA LYS A 135 -3.66 1.93 -16.41
C LYS A 135 -4.61 3.08 -16.08
N GLN A 136 -5.64 2.82 -15.28
CA GLN A 136 -6.54 3.88 -14.82
C GLN A 136 -5.82 4.87 -13.88
N LEU A 137 -5.00 4.38 -12.97
CA LEU A 137 -4.19 5.21 -12.08
C LEU A 137 -3.17 6.09 -12.84
N LEU A 138 -2.68 5.62 -13.99
CA LEU A 138 -1.75 6.36 -14.83
C LEU A 138 -2.39 7.50 -15.64
N LEU A 139 -3.73 7.52 -15.76
CA LEU A 139 -4.45 8.58 -16.46
C LEU A 139 -4.46 9.87 -15.63
N PRO A 140 -4.01 11.01 -16.18
CA PRO A 140 -3.96 12.27 -15.46
C PRO A 140 -5.33 12.72 -14.91
N GLU A 141 -6.41 12.44 -15.65
CA GLU A 141 -7.78 12.75 -15.26
C GLU A 141 -8.27 12.02 -14.00
N ASN A 142 -7.57 10.98 -13.57
CA ASN A 142 -7.89 10.25 -12.34
C ASN A 142 -7.09 10.73 -11.12
N ASN A 143 -6.12 11.65 -11.31
CA ASN A 143 -5.38 12.31 -10.24
C ASN A 143 -5.89 13.74 -10.08
N LEU A 144 -6.75 13.95 -9.12
CA LEU A 144 -7.55 15.15 -8.93
C LEU A 144 -7.16 15.89 -7.67
N SER A 145 -7.56 17.16 -7.57
CA SER A 145 -7.49 17.93 -6.32
C SER A 145 -8.87 18.11 -5.69
N GLY A 146 -8.88 18.28 -4.39
CA GLY A 146 -10.04 18.58 -3.58
C GLY A 146 -9.70 19.55 -2.46
N MET A 147 -10.72 20.09 -1.81
CA MET A 147 -10.57 21.00 -0.67
C MET A 147 -11.11 20.36 0.61
N PHE A 148 -10.37 20.45 1.70
CA PHE A 148 -10.80 20.07 3.03
C PHE A 148 -10.28 21.08 4.06
N ASN A 149 -11.16 21.73 4.81
CA ASN A 149 -10.81 22.80 5.77
C ASN A 149 -9.88 23.86 5.16
N ASP A 150 -10.23 24.38 3.98
CA ASP A 150 -9.47 25.39 3.22
C ASP A 150 -8.05 24.96 2.79
N GLN A 151 -7.73 23.66 2.91
CA GLN A 151 -6.48 23.08 2.42
C GLN A 151 -6.75 22.22 1.18
N GLU A 152 -5.95 22.45 0.14
CA GLU A 152 -5.98 21.62 -1.05
C GLU A 152 -5.30 20.28 -0.77
N TYR A 153 -5.89 19.19 -1.24
CA TYR A 153 -5.31 17.85 -1.19
C TYR A 153 -5.48 17.13 -2.53
N MET A 154 -4.55 16.25 -2.84
CA MET A 154 -4.61 15.42 -4.04
C MET A 154 -5.19 14.03 -3.72
N TYR A 155 -5.91 13.45 -4.70
CA TYR A 155 -6.45 12.11 -4.59
C TYR A 155 -6.57 11.42 -5.96
N TYR A 156 -6.46 10.10 -5.97
CA TYR A 156 -6.87 9.28 -7.12
C TYR A 156 -8.35 8.93 -7.01
N SER A 157 -9.09 9.10 -8.11
CA SER A 157 -10.49 8.71 -8.22
C SER A 157 -10.60 7.47 -9.09
N VAL A 158 -10.74 6.30 -8.48
CA VAL A 158 -10.85 5.01 -9.18
C VAL A 158 -11.88 4.12 -8.50
N VAL A 159 -12.66 3.36 -9.29
CA VAL A 159 -13.65 2.40 -8.77
C VAL A 159 -14.64 3.02 -7.77
N ASN A 160 -15.00 4.30 -7.95
CA ASN A 160 -15.84 5.10 -7.03
C ASN A 160 -15.21 5.40 -5.65
N TYR A 161 -13.91 5.17 -5.48
CA TYR A 161 -13.16 5.53 -4.27
C TYR A 161 -12.29 6.75 -4.50
N LYS A 162 -12.13 7.54 -3.43
CA LYS A 162 -11.11 8.59 -3.34
C LYS A 162 -9.94 8.07 -2.53
N ILE A 163 -8.77 7.94 -3.16
CA ILE A 163 -7.54 7.50 -2.53
C ILE A 163 -6.67 8.72 -2.27
N TRP A 164 -6.52 9.13 -1.03
CA TRP A 164 -5.84 10.34 -0.60
C TRP A 164 -4.81 10.07 0.51
N GLY A 165 -4.16 11.10 1.00
CA GLY A 165 -3.20 11.01 2.12
C GLY A 165 -2.00 10.13 1.80
N LEU A 166 -1.58 9.33 2.78
CA LEU A 166 -0.39 8.48 2.66
C LEU A 166 -0.50 7.48 1.50
N THR A 167 -1.67 6.89 1.31
CA THR A 167 -1.91 5.93 0.23
C THR A 167 -1.76 6.57 -1.15
N HIS A 168 -2.23 7.82 -1.31
CA HIS A 168 -2.01 8.59 -2.53
C HIS A 168 -0.52 8.84 -2.79
N LEU A 169 0.25 9.21 -1.76
CA LEU A 169 1.70 9.47 -1.89
C LEU A 169 2.45 8.20 -2.30
N ILE A 170 2.14 7.06 -1.69
CA ILE A 170 2.72 5.75 -2.03
C ILE A 170 2.41 5.38 -3.48
N LEU A 171 1.13 5.51 -3.90
CA LEU A 171 0.74 5.27 -5.29
C LEU A 171 1.47 6.20 -6.26
N THR A 172 1.63 7.46 -5.93
CA THR A 172 2.32 8.45 -6.77
C THR A 172 3.79 8.09 -6.98
N ASP A 173 4.50 7.66 -5.93
CA ASP A 173 5.89 7.18 -6.05
C ASP A 173 5.96 5.92 -6.93
N LEU A 174 5.10 4.92 -6.68
CA LEU A 174 5.02 3.72 -7.51
C LEU A 174 4.80 4.04 -9.00
N LEU A 175 3.76 4.84 -9.30
CA LEU A 175 3.39 5.18 -10.68
C LEU A 175 4.48 6.00 -11.39
N THR A 176 5.24 6.80 -10.65
CA THR A 176 6.41 7.52 -11.17
C THR A 176 7.53 6.55 -11.56
N ARG A 177 7.74 5.50 -10.76
CA ARG A 177 8.75 4.45 -11.05
C ARG A 177 8.34 3.54 -12.20
N LEU A 178 7.05 3.33 -12.42
CA LEU A 178 6.53 2.59 -13.57
C LEU A 178 6.70 3.31 -14.91
N LYS A 179 6.89 4.65 -14.90
CA LYS A 179 7.10 5.47 -16.11
C LYS A 179 8.56 5.54 -16.55
N LYS A 180 9.49 5.04 -15.75
CA LYS A 180 10.93 4.99 -16.04
C LYS A 180 11.31 3.69 -16.74
#